data_c4bf506b98498a0f438721b56896c8a0
#
_entry.id   c4bf506b98498a0f438721b56896c8a0
#
_cell.length_a   1.000
_cell.length_b   1.000
_cell.length_c   1.000
_cell.angle_alpha   90.00
_cell.angle_beta   90.00
_cell.angle_gamma   90.00
#
_symmetry.space_group_name_H-M   'P 1'
#
loop_
_entity.id
_entity.type
_entity.pdbx_description
1 polymer ?
#
loop_
_entity_poly.entity_id
_entity_poly.type
_entity_poly.pdbx_seq_one_letter_code
_entity_poly.pdbx_strand_id
1 'polypeptide(L)'
;LDQLEAQGARQPQPMAATDGEDVAAILFTSGSTGVPKGVVYRHRHFVGQVDLLRSAFGMEAGGVDLPTFPPFALFDPALGLSSIIPDMDPTQPAKADPRKLLHAMKAFGVDQLFGSPALMRVLAEHGQPLPTLRRVTSAGAPVPADVVAKMRELLPGSAQFWTPYGATECLPVAVIEGR
;
A
#
# COMPACT_ATOMS: atom_id res chain seq x y z
N LEU A 1 11.50 -20.94 -7.21
CA LEU A 1 11.22 -20.94 -5.76
C LEU A 1 11.61 -22.28 -5.15
N ASP A 2 11.12 -23.41 -5.64
CA ASP A 2 11.37 -24.77 -5.11
C ASP A 2 12.86 -25.08 -4.90
N GLN A 3 13.73 -24.63 -5.80
CA GLN A 3 15.18 -24.82 -5.65
C GLN A 3 15.77 -24.02 -4.50
N LEU A 4 15.29 -22.79 -4.29
CA LEU A 4 15.72 -21.94 -3.17
C LEU A 4 15.21 -22.48 -1.84
N GLU A 5 13.98 -22.95 -1.79
CA GLU A 5 13.41 -23.61 -0.62
C GLU A 5 14.19 -24.87 -0.25
N ALA A 6 14.46 -25.72 -1.24
CA ALA A 6 15.26 -26.94 -1.03
C ALA A 6 16.69 -26.63 -0.58
N GLN A 7 17.30 -25.55 -1.07
CA GLN A 7 18.62 -25.11 -0.62
C GLN A 7 18.58 -24.57 0.82
N GLY A 8 17.57 -23.75 1.15
CA GLY A 8 17.38 -23.23 2.50
C GLY A 8 17.13 -24.33 3.53
N ALA A 9 16.32 -25.35 3.16
CA ALA A 9 16.09 -26.52 4.02
C ALA A 9 17.36 -27.36 4.29
N ARG A 10 18.25 -27.43 3.30
CA ARG A 10 19.54 -28.17 3.45
C ARG A 10 20.58 -27.42 4.27
N GLN A 11 20.53 -26.09 4.26
CA GLN A 11 21.49 -25.22 4.93
C GLN A 11 20.77 -24.09 5.66
N PRO A 12 19.98 -24.41 6.72
CA PRO A 12 19.30 -23.39 7.49
C PRO A 12 20.30 -22.45 8.11
N GLN A 13 20.12 -21.15 7.86
CA GLN A 13 20.91 -20.11 8.48
C GLN A 13 20.04 -19.39 9.52
N PRO A 14 20.61 -18.98 10.66
CA PRO A 14 19.89 -18.13 11.60
C PRO A 14 19.57 -16.80 10.92
N MET A 15 18.46 -16.19 11.29
CA MET A 15 18.18 -14.82 10.86
C MET A 15 19.31 -13.90 11.33
N ALA A 16 19.69 -12.93 10.50
CA ALA A 16 20.67 -11.93 10.90
C ALA A 16 20.19 -11.20 12.16
N ALA A 17 21.07 -11.05 13.11
CA ALA A 17 20.81 -10.18 14.26
C ALA A 17 20.80 -8.73 13.76
N THR A 18 19.68 -8.02 13.96
CA THR A 18 19.53 -6.63 13.59
C THR A 18 19.13 -5.80 14.82
N ASP A 19 19.66 -4.60 14.89
CA ASP A 19 19.30 -3.60 15.90
C ASP A 19 18.40 -2.52 15.27
N GLY A 20 17.63 -1.83 16.10
CA GLY A 20 16.78 -0.73 15.65
C GLY A 20 17.54 0.41 14.95
N GLU A 21 18.83 0.58 15.27
CA GLU A 21 19.70 1.60 14.67
C GLU A 21 20.38 1.15 13.37
N ASP A 22 20.31 -0.13 13.01
CA ASP A 22 20.84 -0.62 11.75
C ASP A 22 20.08 -0.04 10.56
N VAL A 23 20.81 0.23 9.48
CA VAL A 23 20.22 0.72 8.23
C VAL A 23 19.42 -0.41 7.58
N ALA A 24 18.12 -0.20 7.42
CA ALA A 24 17.21 -1.16 6.80
C ALA A 24 17.03 -0.90 5.30
N ALA A 25 16.97 0.37 4.88
CA ALA A 25 16.81 0.75 3.49
C ALA A 25 17.33 2.17 3.21
N ILE A 26 17.64 2.44 1.94
CA ILE A 26 17.87 3.80 1.43
C ILE A 26 16.91 4.01 0.27
N LEU A 27 15.95 4.93 0.45
CA LEU A 27 14.94 5.25 -0.53
C LEU A 27 15.28 6.59 -1.20
N PHE A 28 15.36 6.60 -2.53
CA PHE A 28 15.71 7.81 -3.27
C PHE A 28 14.46 8.61 -3.63
N THR A 29 14.55 9.93 -3.42
CA THR A 29 13.54 10.88 -3.89
C THR A 29 14.03 11.58 -5.15
N SER A 30 13.11 11.97 -6.03
CA SER A 30 13.44 12.72 -7.25
C SER A 30 14.02 14.11 -6.99
N GLY A 31 13.90 14.61 -5.74
CA GLY A 31 14.41 15.91 -5.30
C GLY A 31 13.91 17.09 -6.12
N SER A 32 13.45 18.15 -5.48
CA SER A 32 13.08 19.40 -6.17
C SER A 32 14.26 20.10 -6.85
N THR A 33 15.49 19.71 -6.53
CA THR A 33 16.75 20.29 -7.03
C THR A 33 17.40 19.46 -8.13
N GLY A 34 16.75 18.42 -8.63
CA GLY A 34 17.23 17.59 -9.75
C GLY A 34 18.25 16.50 -9.37
N VAL A 35 18.91 16.59 -8.22
CA VAL A 35 19.79 15.51 -7.73
C VAL A 35 19.01 14.63 -6.76
N PRO A 36 18.88 13.31 -7.04
CA PRO A 36 18.20 12.40 -6.12
C PRO A 36 18.86 12.40 -4.74
N LYS A 37 18.03 12.47 -3.70
CA LYS A 37 18.47 12.37 -2.30
C LYS A 37 18.09 11.03 -1.72
N GLY A 38 19.04 10.36 -1.06
CA GLY A 38 18.79 9.13 -0.35
C GLY A 38 18.27 9.38 1.06
N VAL A 39 17.08 8.90 1.35
CA VAL A 39 16.50 8.89 2.70
C VAL A 39 16.88 7.60 3.38
N VAL A 40 17.63 7.69 4.48
CA VAL A 40 18.12 6.53 5.22
C VAL A 40 17.06 6.08 6.23
N TYR A 41 16.51 4.90 5.99
CA TYR A 41 15.62 4.23 6.92
C TYR A 41 16.37 3.24 7.78
N ARG A 42 16.14 3.31 9.10
CA ARG A 42 16.60 2.31 10.08
C ARG A 42 15.44 1.38 10.43
N HIS A 43 15.73 0.21 10.99
CA HIS A 43 14.71 -0.75 11.40
C HIS A 43 13.66 -0.12 12.32
N ARG A 44 14.07 0.71 13.27
CA ARG A 44 13.15 1.42 14.19
C ARG A 44 12.13 2.32 13.44
N HIS A 45 12.50 2.87 12.28
CA HIS A 45 11.59 3.73 11.52
C HIS A 45 10.44 2.90 10.94
N PHE A 46 10.72 1.71 10.39
CA PHE A 46 9.67 0.81 9.92
C PHE A 46 8.79 0.30 11.05
N VAL A 47 9.38 -0.08 12.19
CA VAL A 47 8.61 -0.50 13.37
C VAL A 47 7.68 0.62 13.84
N GLY A 48 8.19 1.85 13.97
CA GLY A 48 7.38 3.01 14.35
C GLY A 48 6.28 3.33 13.33
N GLN A 49 6.53 3.13 12.03
CA GLN A 49 5.52 3.32 11.00
C GLN A 49 4.38 2.30 11.09
N VAL A 50 4.67 1.03 11.42
CA VAL A 50 3.62 0.03 11.64
C VAL A 50 2.66 0.47 12.73
N ASP A 51 3.17 0.98 13.86
CA ASP A 51 2.34 1.48 14.96
C ASP A 51 1.54 2.73 14.57
N LEU A 52 2.16 3.64 13.82
CA LEU A 52 1.48 4.83 13.29
C LEU A 52 0.36 4.48 12.31
N LEU A 53 0.61 3.58 11.37
CA LEU A 53 -0.40 3.11 10.41
C LEU A 53 -1.56 2.44 11.14
N ARG A 54 -1.26 1.56 12.10
CA ARG A 54 -2.28 0.88 12.90
C ARG A 54 -3.18 1.87 13.64
N SER A 55 -2.59 2.86 14.29
CA SER A 55 -3.35 3.86 15.05
C SER A 55 -4.07 4.88 14.17
N ALA A 56 -3.42 5.38 13.11
CA ALA A 56 -3.98 6.43 12.26
C ALA A 56 -5.16 5.94 11.41
N PHE A 57 -5.11 4.70 10.94
CA PHE A 57 -6.14 4.12 10.07
C PHE A 57 -7.03 3.09 10.78
N GLY A 58 -6.81 2.81 12.05
CA GLY A 58 -7.56 1.77 12.77
C GLY A 58 -7.39 0.39 12.13
N MET A 59 -6.16 0.05 11.72
CA MET A 59 -5.89 -1.23 11.06
C MET A 59 -5.88 -2.37 12.07
N GLU A 60 -6.65 -3.42 11.78
CA GLU A 60 -6.73 -4.65 12.57
C GLU A 60 -6.15 -5.81 11.77
N ALA A 61 -5.59 -6.80 12.46
CA ALA A 61 -5.08 -8.01 11.83
C ALA A 61 -6.21 -8.84 11.18
N GLY A 62 -5.87 -9.64 10.17
CA GLY A 62 -6.79 -10.58 9.50
C GLY A 62 -7.43 -10.06 8.22
N GLY A 63 -7.16 -8.81 7.82
CA GLY A 63 -7.61 -8.26 6.54
C GLY A 63 -6.77 -8.74 5.35
N VAL A 64 -7.27 -8.45 4.14
CA VAL A 64 -6.59 -8.74 2.87
C VAL A 64 -6.42 -7.43 2.11
N ASP A 65 -5.16 -7.00 1.93
CA ASP A 65 -4.82 -5.78 1.20
C ASP A 65 -4.43 -6.06 -0.26
N LEU A 66 -4.77 -5.13 -1.13
CA LEU A 66 -4.31 -5.07 -2.52
C LEU A 66 -3.38 -3.84 -2.68
N PRO A 67 -2.11 -3.94 -2.29
CA PRO A 67 -1.18 -2.85 -2.42
C PRO A 67 -0.69 -2.71 -3.86
N THR A 68 -1.15 -1.68 -4.58
CA THR A 68 -0.75 -1.46 -5.98
C THR A 68 0.60 -0.77 -6.13
N PHE A 69 1.22 -0.43 -5.01
CA PHE A 69 2.60 0.02 -4.92
C PHE A 69 3.38 -0.99 -4.07
N PRO A 70 4.20 -1.86 -4.68
CA PRO A 70 4.81 -3.03 -4.03
C PRO A 70 5.54 -2.77 -2.70
N PRO A 71 6.25 -1.64 -2.50
CA PRO A 71 6.88 -1.35 -1.21
C PRO A 71 5.92 -1.33 -0.02
N PHE A 72 4.63 -1.02 -0.23
CA PHE A 72 3.65 -1.02 0.85
C PHE A 72 3.24 -2.43 1.29
N ALA A 73 3.35 -3.43 0.41
CA ALA A 73 3.15 -4.84 0.77
C ALA A 73 4.11 -5.33 1.87
N LEU A 74 5.23 -4.64 2.08
CA LEU A 74 6.18 -4.97 3.15
C LEU A 74 5.62 -4.67 4.55
N PHE A 75 4.63 -3.78 4.66
CA PHE A 75 3.99 -3.46 5.94
C PHE A 75 2.90 -4.45 6.33
N ASP A 76 2.26 -5.10 5.35
CA ASP A 76 1.10 -5.95 5.58
C ASP A 76 1.37 -7.10 6.56
N PRO A 77 2.46 -7.89 6.43
CA PRO A 77 2.74 -8.94 7.41
C PRO A 77 2.92 -8.41 8.83
N ALA A 78 3.57 -7.24 8.97
CA ALA A 78 3.77 -6.60 10.28
C ALA A 78 2.47 -6.03 10.87
N LEU A 79 1.52 -5.67 10.02
CA LEU A 79 0.16 -5.26 10.39
C LEU A 79 -0.76 -6.46 10.65
N GLY A 80 -0.34 -7.68 10.30
CA GLY A 80 -1.14 -8.90 10.38
C GLY A 80 -2.12 -9.05 9.22
N LEU A 81 -1.81 -8.46 8.07
CA LEU A 81 -2.61 -8.51 6.85
C LEU A 81 -2.03 -9.51 5.85
N SER A 82 -2.87 -10.01 4.96
CA SER A 82 -2.45 -10.75 3.78
C SER A 82 -2.34 -9.78 2.59
N SER A 83 -1.25 -9.85 1.82
CA SER A 83 -1.07 -9.04 0.62
C SER A 83 -1.41 -9.82 -0.64
N ILE A 84 -2.22 -9.24 -1.50
CA ILE A 84 -2.45 -9.72 -2.86
C ILE A 84 -1.76 -8.77 -3.83
N ILE A 85 -0.68 -9.22 -4.44
CA ILE A 85 0.04 -8.41 -5.43
C ILE A 85 -0.71 -8.48 -6.76
N PRO A 86 -1.24 -7.35 -7.26
CA PRO A 86 -2.04 -7.36 -8.48
C PRO A 86 -1.19 -7.57 -9.74
N ASP A 87 -1.80 -8.21 -10.74
CA ASP A 87 -1.23 -8.31 -12.09
C ASP A 87 -1.36 -6.97 -12.83
N MET A 88 -0.43 -6.07 -12.57
CA MET A 88 -0.32 -4.75 -13.22
C MET A 88 1.13 -4.27 -13.21
N ASP A 89 1.44 -3.31 -14.09
CA ASP A 89 2.69 -2.55 -14.00
C ASP A 89 2.55 -1.43 -12.96
N PRO A 90 3.22 -1.52 -11.80
CA PRO A 90 3.10 -0.52 -10.74
C PRO A 90 3.68 0.85 -11.13
N THR A 91 4.51 0.91 -12.17
CA THR A 91 5.08 2.17 -12.69
C THR A 91 4.11 2.92 -13.60
N GLN A 92 3.04 2.25 -14.07
CA GLN A 92 2.04 2.81 -14.97
C GLN A 92 0.61 2.59 -14.46
N PRO A 93 0.28 3.06 -13.24
CA PRO A 93 -1.03 2.77 -12.61
C PRO A 93 -2.23 3.26 -13.42
N ALA A 94 -2.06 4.31 -14.25
CA ALA A 94 -3.10 4.80 -15.15
C ALA A 94 -3.44 3.82 -16.30
N LYS A 95 -2.61 2.83 -16.55
CA LYS A 95 -2.82 1.80 -17.59
C LYS A 95 -3.25 0.45 -17.02
N ALA A 96 -3.52 0.37 -15.72
CA ALA A 96 -3.99 -0.86 -15.10
C ALA A 96 -5.32 -1.32 -15.72
N ASP A 97 -5.45 -2.63 -15.95
CA ASP A 97 -6.74 -3.20 -16.36
C ASP A 97 -7.63 -3.34 -15.12
N PRO A 98 -8.73 -2.56 -14.99
CA PRO A 98 -9.59 -2.61 -13.83
C PRO A 98 -10.26 -3.97 -13.63
N ARG A 99 -10.48 -4.73 -14.72
CA ARG A 99 -11.08 -6.08 -14.65
C ARG A 99 -10.19 -7.06 -13.92
N LYS A 100 -8.85 -6.97 -14.09
CA LYS A 100 -7.89 -7.80 -13.36
C LYS A 100 -7.90 -7.47 -11.88
N LEU A 101 -7.97 -6.18 -11.53
CA LEU A 101 -8.06 -5.72 -10.15
C LEU A 101 -9.35 -6.20 -9.48
N LEU A 102 -10.49 -6.02 -10.13
CA LEU A 102 -11.78 -6.50 -9.62
C LEU A 102 -11.81 -8.03 -9.46
N HIS A 103 -11.21 -8.76 -10.41
CA HIS A 103 -11.10 -10.21 -10.32
C HIS A 103 -10.29 -10.61 -9.07
N ALA A 104 -9.12 -9.98 -8.86
CA ALA A 104 -8.30 -10.24 -7.68
C ALA A 104 -9.05 -9.91 -6.38
N MET A 105 -9.71 -8.75 -6.31
CA MET A 105 -10.50 -8.35 -5.14
C MET A 105 -11.57 -9.40 -4.81
N LYS A 106 -12.29 -9.86 -5.82
CA LYS A 106 -13.35 -10.87 -5.63
C LYS A 106 -12.79 -12.25 -5.28
N ALA A 107 -11.74 -12.69 -5.98
CA ALA A 107 -11.19 -14.04 -5.82
C ALA A 107 -10.56 -14.25 -4.44
N PHE A 108 -9.94 -13.20 -3.87
CA PHE A 108 -9.21 -13.27 -2.61
C PHE A 108 -9.90 -12.57 -1.44
N GLY A 109 -11.11 -12.03 -1.64
CA GLY A 109 -11.85 -11.35 -0.59
C GLY A 109 -11.13 -10.10 -0.08
N VAL A 110 -10.50 -9.35 -0.99
CA VAL A 110 -9.77 -8.12 -0.65
C VAL A 110 -10.71 -7.13 0.02
N ASP A 111 -10.34 -6.64 1.19
CA ASP A 111 -11.11 -5.65 1.95
C ASP A 111 -10.37 -4.32 2.13
N GLN A 112 -9.09 -4.25 1.73
CA GLN A 112 -8.29 -3.04 1.74
C GLN A 112 -7.64 -2.81 0.38
N LEU A 113 -7.50 -1.55 -0.02
CA LEU A 113 -6.87 -1.15 -1.27
C LEU A 113 -5.96 0.04 -1.02
N PHE A 114 -4.69 -0.09 -1.39
CA PHE A 114 -3.78 1.05 -1.51
C PHE A 114 -3.48 1.34 -2.98
N GLY A 115 -3.61 2.62 -3.39
CA GLY A 115 -3.26 3.00 -4.76
C GLY A 115 -3.08 4.51 -4.97
N SER A 116 -2.45 4.85 -6.09
CA SER A 116 -2.29 6.24 -6.50
C SER A 116 -3.62 6.87 -6.96
N PRO A 117 -3.74 8.20 -6.99
CA PRO A 117 -4.91 8.88 -7.56
C PRO A 117 -5.19 8.49 -9.01
N ALA A 118 -4.15 8.17 -9.79
CA ALA A 118 -4.29 7.70 -11.17
C ALA A 118 -5.01 6.35 -11.24
N LEU A 119 -4.68 5.42 -10.33
CA LEU A 119 -5.39 4.14 -10.24
C LEU A 119 -6.83 4.32 -9.77
N MET A 120 -7.06 5.19 -8.77
CA MET A 120 -8.42 5.48 -8.30
C MET A 120 -9.29 6.01 -9.45
N ARG A 121 -8.72 6.85 -10.33
CA ARG A 121 -9.42 7.33 -11.52
C ARG A 121 -9.80 6.19 -12.47
N VAL A 122 -8.90 5.24 -12.72
CA VAL A 122 -9.19 4.06 -13.55
C VAL A 122 -10.38 3.26 -13.00
N LEU A 123 -10.39 3.01 -11.69
CA LEU A 123 -11.50 2.29 -11.04
C LEU A 123 -12.80 3.10 -11.08
N ALA A 124 -12.71 4.42 -10.80
CA ALA A 124 -13.86 5.33 -10.84
C ALA A 124 -14.50 5.43 -12.23
N GLU A 125 -13.69 5.48 -13.30
CA GLU A 125 -14.15 5.52 -14.68
C GLU A 125 -14.71 4.17 -15.15
N HIS A 126 -14.17 3.07 -14.65
CA HIS A 126 -14.71 1.74 -14.91
C HIS A 126 -16.11 1.56 -14.30
N GLY A 127 -16.41 2.20 -13.19
CA GLY A 127 -17.74 2.36 -12.64
C GLY A 127 -18.38 1.08 -12.06
N GLN A 128 -17.61 0.02 -11.80
CA GLN A 128 -18.14 -1.19 -11.19
C GLN A 128 -18.10 -1.12 -9.67
N PRO A 129 -19.15 -1.57 -8.96
CA PRO A 129 -19.15 -1.62 -7.49
C PRO A 129 -17.99 -2.41 -6.92
N LEU A 130 -17.49 -1.97 -5.78
CA LEU A 130 -16.37 -2.54 -5.02
C LEU A 130 -16.87 -3.03 -3.63
N PRO A 131 -17.77 -4.02 -3.58
CA PRO A 131 -18.57 -4.34 -2.39
C PRO A 131 -17.77 -4.95 -1.25
N THR A 132 -16.58 -5.49 -1.52
CA THR A 132 -15.74 -6.12 -0.48
C THR A 132 -14.86 -5.11 0.24
N LEU A 133 -14.61 -3.94 -0.35
CA LEU A 133 -13.69 -2.96 0.21
C LEU A 133 -14.27 -2.26 1.44
N ARG A 134 -13.53 -2.33 2.53
CA ARG A 134 -13.81 -1.63 3.79
C ARG A 134 -12.94 -0.39 3.95
N ARG A 135 -11.76 -0.41 3.34
CA ARG A 135 -10.79 0.69 3.40
C ARG A 135 -10.11 0.89 2.06
N VAL A 136 -10.09 2.14 1.61
CA VAL A 136 -9.30 2.59 0.47
C VAL A 136 -8.37 3.69 0.93
N THR A 137 -7.10 3.60 0.56
CA THR A 137 -6.10 4.63 0.83
C THR A 137 -5.47 5.07 -0.49
N SER A 138 -5.52 6.36 -0.77
CA SER A 138 -4.92 6.93 -1.98
C SER A 138 -3.91 8.01 -1.64
N ALA A 139 -2.67 7.83 -2.09
CA ALA A 139 -1.55 8.72 -1.81
C ALA A 139 -0.57 8.83 -2.99
N GLY A 140 0.50 9.63 -2.79
CA GLY A 140 1.54 9.88 -3.78
C GLY A 140 1.32 11.15 -4.60
N ALA A 141 0.11 11.67 -4.66
CA ALA A 141 -0.27 12.95 -5.24
C ALA A 141 -1.63 13.41 -4.66
N PRO A 142 -2.03 14.67 -4.82
CA PRO A 142 -3.37 15.12 -4.44
C PRO A 142 -4.46 14.31 -5.16
N VAL A 143 -5.45 13.82 -4.42
CA VAL A 143 -6.59 13.10 -4.98
C VAL A 143 -7.65 14.12 -5.41
N PRO A 144 -8.03 14.20 -6.70
CA PRO A 144 -9.07 15.11 -7.16
C PRO A 144 -10.43 14.81 -6.51
N ALA A 145 -11.17 15.85 -6.17
CA ALA A 145 -12.45 15.71 -5.47
C ALA A 145 -13.50 14.90 -6.27
N ASP A 146 -13.48 15.03 -7.60
CA ASP A 146 -14.34 14.25 -8.50
C ASP A 146 -14.04 12.74 -8.45
N VAL A 147 -12.75 12.39 -8.28
CA VAL A 147 -12.33 10.98 -8.11
C VAL A 147 -12.80 10.45 -6.75
N VAL A 148 -12.64 11.24 -5.68
CA VAL A 148 -13.13 10.85 -4.35
C VAL A 148 -14.65 10.61 -4.39
N ALA A 149 -15.41 11.53 -4.96
CA ALA A 149 -16.85 11.42 -5.07
C ALA A 149 -17.28 10.15 -5.83
N LYS A 150 -16.70 9.91 -7.01
CA LYS A 150 -17.01 8.71 -7.81
C LYS A 150 -16.61 7.41 -7.10
N MET A 151 -15.44 7.38 -6.47
CA MET A 151 -15.02 6.20 -5.69
C MET A 151 -15.99 5.92 -4.54
N ARG A 152 -16.49 6.95 -3.86
CA ARG A 152 -17.49 6.81 -2.80
C ARG A 152 -18.79 6.16 -3.29
N GLU A 153 -19.23 6.46 -4.51
CA GLU A 153 -20.41 5.84 -5.11
C GLU A 153 -20.24 4.32 -5.37
N LEU A 154 -18.99 3.87 -5.57
CA LEU A 154 -18.65 2.46 -5.83
C LEU A 154 -18.42 1.65 -4.56
N LEU A 155 -18.14 2.32 -3.44
CA LEU A 155 -17.81 1.71 -2.16
C LEU A 155 -19.07 1.46 -1.31
N PRO A 156 -19.06 0.45 -0.41
CA PRO A 156 -20.08 0.35 0.63
C PRO A 156 -20.15 1.63 1.48
N GLY A 157 -21.36 1.99 1.93
CA GLY A 157 -21.57 3.21 2.73
C GLY A 157 -20.77 3.26 4.05
N SER A 158 -20.35 2.11 4.57
CA SER A 158 -19.49 1.99 5.75
C SER A 158 -17.99 2.00 5.43
N ALA A 159 -17.61 1.97 4.15
CA ALA A 159 -16.21 1.95 3.75
C ALA A 159 -15.55 3.32 4.00
N GLN A 160 -14.30 3.28 4.38
CA GLN A 160 -13.45 4.46 4.60
C GLN A 160 -12.63 4.75 3.35
N PHE A 161 -12.54 6.03 2.97
CA PHE A 161 -11.65 6.50 1.92
C PHE A 161 -10.67 7.51 2.50
N TRP A 162 -9.40 7.15 2.55
CA TRP A 162 -8.34 7.95 3.15
C TRP A 162 -7.43 8.59 2.11
N THR A 163 -7.09 9.86 2.34
CA THR A 163 -6.14 10.61 1.53
C THR A 163 -5.00 11.12 2.42
N PRO A 164 -4.02 10.27 2.75
CA PRO A 164 -2.89 10.69 3.55
C PRO A 164 -1.95 11.60 2.76
N TYR A 165 -1.39 12.58 3.47
CA TYR A 165 -0.26 13.39 3.01
C TYR A 165 1.02 12.89 3.67
N GLY A 166 2.09 12.81 2.89
CA GLY A 166 3.39 12.41 3.39
C GLY A 166 4.49 12.61 2.34
N ALA A 167 5.71 12.39 2.78
CA ALA A 167 6.91 12.37 1.95
C ALA A 167 7.73 11.13 2.31
N THR A 168 8.73 10.78 1.47
CA THR A 168 9.61 9.66 1.75
C THR A 168 10.28 9.79 3.13
N GLU A 169 10.53 11.00 3.59
CA GLU A 169 11.14 11.30 4.90
C GLU A 169 10.16 11.13 6.08
N CYS A 170 8.86 11.14 5.84
CA CYS A 170 7.84 11.02 6.88
C CYS A 170 6.48 10.59 6.27
N LEU A 171 6.02 9.39 6.64
CA LEU A 171 4.78 8.77 6.17
C LEU A 171 4.00 8.11 7.30
N PRO A 172 2.72 8.48 7.51
CA PRO A 172 2.06 9.70 7.06
C PRO A 172 2.43 10.93 7.90
N VAL A 173 2.33 12.14 7.32
CA VAL A 173 2.40 13.41 8.07
C VAL A 173 1.02 13.83 8.57
N ALA A 174 0.02 13.67 7.72
CA ALA A 174 -1.39 13.93 8.05
C ALA A 174 -2.29 12.95 7.30
N VAL A 175 -3.45 12.67 7.87
CA VAL A 175 -4.47 11.81 7.27
C VAL A 175 -5.81 12.51 7.26
N ILE A 176 -6.53 12.40 6.16
CA ILE A 176 -7.89 12.93 6.01
C ILE A 176 -8.77 11.82 5.46
N GLU A 177 -9.89 11.57 6.14
CA GLU A 177 -10.95 10.75 5.59
C GLU A 177 -11.80 11.57 4.64
N GLY A 178 -11.86 11.18 3.38
CA GLY A 178 -12.75 11.77 2.38
C GLY A 178 -14.21 11.38 2.68
N ARG A 179 -15.00 12.32 3.16
CA ARG A 179 -16.44 12.18 3.40
C ARG A 179 -17.26 12.73 2.24
#